data_f951990477c9c99c1c91d2aab0301188
#
_entry.id   f951990477c9c99c1c91d2aab0301188
#
_cell.length_a   1.000
_cell.length_b   1.000
_cell.length_c   1.000
_cell.angle_alpha   90.00
_cell.angle_beta   90.00
_cell.angle_gamma   90.00
#
_symmetry.space_group_name_H-M   'P 1'
#
loop_
_entity.id
_entity.type
_entity.pdbx_description
1 polymer ?
#
loop_
_entity_poly.entity_id
_entity_poly.type
_entity_poly.pdbx_seq_one_letter_code
_entity_poly.pdbx_strand_id
1 'polypeptide(L)'
;MLNCVIIDDEPLAREGMANYVKEIDFLQLSGTCMNPVELVQLLDRQAVDLIFLDIQMPKMDGIEYLKITPKPPMVIITTAFPSYALESFQLNVLDYLLKPITFDRFFKAANKAKDYHQLITKAADPGNDKTAANYFFIKCGNKYEKIYFSDILYIQGQQNYVTICTQKNKYMTLLNLKDLEENLERRSFIRVHKSYIVAIDKIDSIEGNEICIQSNRIPISRNYREHVLQQVVSSKLWDRT
;
A
#
# COMPACT_ATOMS: atom_id res chain seq x y z
N MET A 1 -10.30 -11.10 -13.12
CA MET A 1 -9.03 -11.83 -13.38
C MET A 1 -7.88 -10.87 -13.15
N LEU A 2 -6.74 -11.35 -12.66
CA LEU A 2 -5.53 -10.56 -12.48
C LEU A 2 -4.59 -10.77 -13.66
N ASN A 3 -4.29 -9.73 -14.40
CA ASN A 3 -3.31 -9.76 -15.47
C ASN A 3 -1.91 -9.79 -14.87
N CYS A 4 -1.15 -10.86 -15.07
CA CYS A 4 0.17 -11.01 -14.49
C CYS A 4 1.27 -11.16 -15.54
N VAL A 5 2.47 -10.72 -15.18
CA VAL A 5 3.70 -10.85 -15.97
C VAL A 5 4.75 -11.58 -15.13
N ILE A 6 5.52 -12.42 -15.78
CA ILE A 6 6.67 -13.10 -15.18
C ILE A 6 7.92 -12.52 -15.81
N ILE A 7 8.84 -12.05 -14.97
CA ILE A 7 10.14 -11.56 -15.41
C ILE A 7 11.25 -12.31 -14.68
N ASP A 8 12.08 -12.99 -15.46
CA ASP A 8 13.16 -13.86 -14.99
C ASP A 8 14.11 -14.09 -16.19
N ASP A 9 15.41 -14.05 -16.06
CA ASP A 9 16.33 -14.30 -17.15
C ASP A 9 16.46 -15.80 -17.50
N GLU A 10 16.12 -16.68 -16.55
CA GLU A 10 16.13 -18.12 -16.72
C GLU A 10 14.89 -18.64 -17.46
N PRO A 11 15.00 -19.23 -18.69
CA PRO A 11 13.84 -19.71 -19.44
C PRO A 11 13.01 -20.77 -18.71
N LEU A 12 13.67 -21.69 -18.02
CA LEU A 12 12.98 -22.77 -17.29
C LEU A 12 12.20 -22.27 -16.07
N ALA A 13 12.70 -21.23 -15.38
CA ALA A 13 12.00 -20.60 -14.28
C ALA A 13 10.72 -19.89 -14.79
N ARG A 14 10.82 -19.16 -15.90
CA ARG A 14 9.65 -18.53 -16.55
C ARG A 14 8.61 -19.56 -16.96
N GLU A 15 9.03 -20.66 -17.61
CA GLU A 15 8.12 -21.73 -18.05
C GLU A 15 7.43 -22.42 -16.86
N GLY A 16 8.17 -22.74 -15.82
CA GLY A 16 7.63 -23.34 -14.60
C GLY A 16 6.57 -22.47 -13.94
N MET A 17 6.84 -21.17 -13.76
CA MET A 17 5.86 -20.24 -13.21
C MET A 17 4.68 -20.00 -14.15
N ALA A 18 4.90 -19.95 -15.47
CA ALA A 18 3.82 -19.83 -16.45
C ALA A 18 2.86 -21.02 -16.41
N ASN A 19 3.37 -22.23 -16.15
CA ASN A 19 2.53 -23.39 -15.94
C ASN A 19 1.69 -23.28 -14.67
N TYR A 20 2.27 -22.80 -13.55
CA TYR A 20 1.49 -22.53 -12.34
C TYR A 20 0.40 -21.47 -12.54
N VAL A 21 0.67 -20.40 -13.32
CA VAL A 21 -0.34 -19.40 -13.66
C VAL A 21 -1.54 -20.04 -14.38
N LYS A 22 -1.30 -20.96 -15.32
CA LYS A 22 -2.38 -21.64 -16.08
C LYS A 22 -3.29 -22.50 -15.19
N GLU A 23 -2.80 -22.99 -14.06
CA GLU A 23 -3.55 -23.80 -13.11
C GLU A 23 -4.44 -22.97 -12.17
N ILE A 24 -4.36 -21.63 -12.22
CA ILE A 24 -5.05 -20.73 -11.31
C ILE A 24 -6.08 -19.87 -12.05
N ASP A 25 -7.36 -20.18 -11.89
CA ASP A 25 -8.48 -19.56 -12.63
C ASP A 25 -8.57 -18.04 -12.57
N PHE A 26 -8.07 -17.42 -11.50
CA PHE A 26 -8.13 -15.97 -11.32
C PHE A 26 -6.90 -15.21 -11.83
N LEU A 27 -5.87 -15.91 -12.33
CA LEU A 27 -4.70 -15.33 -12.98
C LEU A 27 -4.81 -15.43 -14.51
N GLN A 28 -4.31 -14.42 -15.18
CA GLN A 28 -4.14 -14.39 -16.63
C GLN A 28 -2.72 -13.94 -16.96
N LEU A 29 -1.95 -14.82 -17.63
CA LEU A 29 -0.61 -14.48 -18.08
C LEU A 29 -0.68 -13.51 -19.26
N SER A 30 -0.24 -12.27 -19.06
CA SER A 30 -0.14 -11.23 -20.08
C SER A 30 1.15 -11.31 -20.89
N GLY A 31 2.19 -11.90 -20.32
CA GLY A 31 3.47 -12.08 -20.99
C GLY A 31 4.58 -12.54 -20.07
N THR A 32 5.72 -12.84 -20.67
CA THR A 32 6.97 -13.14 -19.96
C THR A 32 8.08 -12.25 -20.49
N CYS A 33 8.97 -11.77 -19.63
CA CYS A 33 10.09 -10.90 -19.96
C CYS A 33 11.40 -11.52 -19.47
N MET A 34 12.50 -11.24 -20.15
CA MET A 34 13.84 -11.69 -19.74
C MET A 34 14.61 -10.62 -18.96
N ASN A 35 14.15 -9.38 -19.01
CA ASN A 35 14.83 -8.24 -18.40
C ASN A 35 13.89 -7.06 -18.16
N PRO A 36 14.26 -6.06 -17.33
CA PRO A 36 13.42 -4.91 -17.02
C PRO A 36 13.04 -4.03 -18.22
N VAL A 37 13.86 -4.00 -19.28
CA VAL A 37 13.55 -3.19 -20.48
C VAL A 37 12.34 -3.78 -21.22
N GLU A 38 12.29 -5.10 -21.38
CA GLU A 38 11.13 -5.77 -21.96
C GLU A 38 9.87 -5.59 -21.09
N LEU A 39 10.03 -5.62 -19.76
CA LEU A 39 8.93 -5.38 -18.85
C LEU A 39 8.34 -3.97 -19.05
N VAL A 40 9.17 -2.92 -19.11
CA VAL A 40 8.68 -1.54 -19.35
C VAL A 40 7.90 -1.47 -20.66
N GLN A 41 8.45 -2.02 -21.74
CA GLN A 41 7.77 -2.03 -23.05
C GLN A 41 6.43 -2.77 -23.02
N LEU A 42 6.31 -3.80 -22.20
CA LEU A 42 5.07 -4.55 -22.03
C LEU A 42 4.06 -3.74 -21.20
N LEU A 43 4.50 -3.10 -20.13
CA LEU A 43 3.66 -2.24 -19.28
C LEU A 43 3.09 -1.03 -20.04
N ASP A 44 3.82 -0.50 -21.03
CA ASP A 44 3.34 0.59 -21.89
C ASP A 44 2.23 0.16 -22.86
N ARG A 45 2.12 -1.14 -23.16
CA ARG A 45 1.19 -1.66 -24.16
C ARG A 45 -0.08 -2.26 -23.57
N GLN A 46 -0.04 -2.70 -22.34
CA GLN A 46 -1.16 -3.39 -21.70
C GLN A 46 -1.18 -3.20 -20.19
N ALA A 47 -2.40 -3.24 -19.63
CA ALA A 47 -2.58 -3.16 -18.19
C ALA A 47 -2.10 -4.46 -17.52
N VAL A 48 -1.25 -4.32 -16.51
CA VAL A 48 -0.72 -5.42 -15.69
C VAL A 48 -1.04 -5.12 -14.23
N ASP A 49 -1.60 -6.10 -13.54
CA ASP A 49 -1.98 -5.98 -12.12
C ASP A 49 -0.90 -6.53 -11.20
N LEU A 50 -0.16 -7.56 -11.64
CA LEU A 50 0.80 -8.32 -10.85
C LEU A 50 2.06 -8.65 -11.63
N ILE A 51 3.22 -8.45 -11.00
CA ILE A 51 4.53 -8.85 -11.53
C ILE A 51 5.15 -9.91 -10.62
N PHE A 52 5.52 -11.06 -11.17
CA PHE A 52 6.46 -11.98 -10.56
C PHE A 52 7.85 -11.59 -11.03
N LEU A 53 8.66 -11.02 -10.13
CA LEU A 53 9.92 -10.36 -10.44
C LEU A 53 11.10 -11.11 -9.87
N ASP A 54 11.97 -11.63 -10.74
CA ASP A 54 13.26 -12.13 -10.28
C ASP A 54 14.19 -10.98 -9.87
N ILE A 55 15.01 -11.24 -8.86
CA ILE A 55 16.02 -10.25 -8.41
C ILE A 55 17.23 -10.29 -9.32
N GLN A 56 17.77 -11.47 -9.58
CA GLN A 56 19.04 -11.60 -10.28
C GLN A 56 18.86 -11.67 -11.79
N MET A 57 18.97 -10.52 -12.43
CA MET A 57 18.92 -10.41 -13.88
C MET A 57 20.13 -9.63 -14.41
N PRO A 58 20.61 -9.93 -15.64
CA PRO A 58 21.69 -9.18 -16.26
C PRO A 58 21.34 -7.70 -16.48
N LYS A 59 22.34 -6.83 -16.32
CA LYS A 59 22.31 -5.37 -16.55
C LYS A 59 21.60 -4.55 -15.48
N MET A 60 20.47 -4.99 -14.98
CA MET A 60 19.68 -4.32 -13.93
C MET A 60 18.99 -5.40 -13.10
N ASP A 61 19.22 -5.40 -11.81
CA ASP A 61 18.54 -6.33 -10.92
C ASP A 61 17.10 -5.88 -10.60
N GLY A 62 16.28 -6.81 -10.10
CA GLY A 62 14.87 -6.53 -9.77
C GLY A 62 14.70 -5.48 -8.67
N ILE A 63 15.64 -5.38 -7.73
CA ILE A 63 15.61 -4.39 -6.66
C ILE A 63 15.94 -3.00 -7.19
N GLU A 64 16.93 -2.89 -8.07
CA GLU A 64 17.26 -1.64 -8.77
C GLU A 64 16.07 -1.14 -9.59
N TYR A 65 15.42 -2.04 -10.33
CA TYR A 65 14.18 -1.71 -11.06
C TYR A 65 13.10 -1.14 -10.14
N LEU A 66 12.84 -1.75 -8.98
CA LEU A 66 11.84 -1.26 -8.03
C LEU A 66 12.20 0.10 -7.42
N LYS A 67 13.49 0.37 -7.17
CA LYS A 67 13.95 1.65 -6.64
C LYS A 67 13.72 2.82 -7.61
N ILE A 68 13.79 2.56 -8.92
CA ILE A 68 13.62 3.61 -9.96
C ILE A 68 12.17 3.69 -10.49
N THR A 69 11.30 2.75 -10.14
CA THR A 69 9.91 2.72 -10.58
C THR A 69 8.98 3.23 -9.47
N PRO A 70 8.45 4.46 -9.55
CA PRO A 70 7.73 5.09 -8.43
C PRO A 70 6.42 4.40 -8.06
N LYS A 71 5.72 3.80 -9.03
CA LYS A 71 4.42 3.14 -8.84
C LYS A 71 4.35 1.87 -9.70
N PRO A 72 5.06 0.80 -9.32
CA PRO A 72 4.94 -0.47 -10.03
C PRO A 72 3.56 -1.08 -9.75
N PRO A 73 3.06 -1.99 -10.62
CA PRO A 73 1.99 -2.92 -10.26
C PRO A 73 2.31 -3.68 -8.97
N MET A 74 1.38 -4.48 -8.46
CA MET A 74 1.70 -5.39 -7.36
C MET A 74 2.90 -6.27 -7.71
N VAL A 75 3.83 -6.44 -6.78
CA VAL A 75 5.05 -7.22 -7.02
C VAL A 75 5.16 -8.37 -6.04
N ILE A 76 5.40 -9.56 -6.57
CA ILE A 76 5.88 -10.74 -5.83
C ILE A 76 7.30 -11.01 -6.31
N ILE A 77 8.26 -10.92 -5.40
CA ILE A 77 9.68 -11.21 -5.71
C ILE A 77 9.90 -12.71 -5.80
N THR A 78 10.72 -13.13 -6.77
CA THR A 78 11.25 -14.49 -6.88
C THR A 78 12.78 -14.46 -6.83
N THR A 79 13.43 -15.38 -6.14
CA THR A 79 14.90 -15.39 -6.06
C THR A 79 15.44 -16.69 -5.49
N ALA A 80 16.71 -17.02 -5.80
CA ALA A 80 17.44 -18.12 -5.18
C ALA A 80 18.07 -17.75 -3.82
N PHE A 81 18.08 -16.47 -3.42
CA PHE A 81 18.84 -15.99 -2.27
C PHE A 81 17.96 -15.48 -1.13
N PRO A 82 18.00 -16.14 0.04
CA PRO A 82 17.23 -15.74 1.21
C PRO A 82 17.58 -14.35 1.77
N SER A 83 18.81 -13.89 1.54
CA SER A 83 19.32 -12.60 2.07
C SER A 83 18.54 -11.37 1.57
N TYR A 84 18.00 -11.43 0.37
CA TYR A 84 17.22 -10.32 -0.21
C TYR A 84 15.82 -10.16 0.41
N ALA A 85 15.37 -11.13 1.22
CA ALA A 85 14.10 -11.00 1.94
C ALA A 85 14.07 -9.78 2.87
N LEU A 86 15.20 -9.41 3.49
CA LEU A 86 15.29 -8.25 4.39
C LEU A 86 15.27 -6.92 3.63
N GLU A 87 15.91 -6.81 2.46
CA GLU A 87 15.87 -5.61 1.63
C GLU A 87 14.51 -5.39 0.99
N SER A 88 13.83 -6.47 0.60
CA SER A 88 12.50 -6.42 -0.02
C SER A 88 11.41 -5.86 0.91
N PHE A 89 11.58 -5.96 2.24
CA PHE A 89 10.66 -5.32 3.20
C PHE A 89 10.61 -3.80 3.08
N GLN A 90 11.64 -3.15 2.52
CA GLN A 90 11.67 -1.69 2.31
C GLN A 90 11.05 -1.26 0.99
N LEU A 91 10.73 -2.21 0.08
CA LEU A 91 10.32 -1.95 -1.29
C LEU A 91 8.81 -2.14 -1.55
N ASN A 92 7.99 -2.25 -0.49
CA ASN A 92 6.53 -2.43 -0.59
C ASN A 92 6.09 -3.61 -1.50
N VAL A 93 6.87 -4.71 -1.53
CA VAL A 93 6.48 -5.90 -2.29
C VAL A 93 5.43 -6.71 -1.54
N LEU A 94 4.55 -7.34 -2.28
CA LEU A 94 3.42 -8.07 -1.71
C LEU A 94 3.85 -9.38 -1.05
N ASP A 95 4.78 -10.09 -1.66
CA ASP A 95 5.30 -11.37 -1.14
C ASP A 95 6.68 -11.69 -1.74
N TYR A 96 7.28 -12.76 -1.23
CA TYR A 96 8.62 -13.23 -1.57
C TYR A 96 8.62 -14.76 -1.75
N LEU A 97 9.09 -15.22 -2.89
CA LEU A 97 9.18 -16.64 -3.25
C LEU A 97 10.64 -17.06 -3.40
N LEU A 98 11.07 -18.03 -2.58
CA LEU A 98 12.40 -18.60 -2.68
C LEU A 98 12.40 -19.75 -3.70
N LYS A 99 13.32 -19.71 -4.66
CA LYS A 99 13.56 -20.82 -5.60
C LYS A 99 14.26 -21.99 -4.88
N PRO A 100 13.86 -23.26 -5.14
CA PRO A 100 12.83 -23.69 -6.09
C PRO A 100 11.41 -23.40 -5.57
N ILE A 101 10.60 -22.77 -6.43
CA ILE A 101 9.24 -22.35 -6.08
C ILE A 101 8.31 -23.57 -6.20
N THR A 102 7.67 -23.95 -5.10
CA THR A 102 6.63 -25.00 -5.13
C THR A 102 5.27 -24.40 -5.48
N PHE A 103 4.38 -25.21 -6.08
CA PHE A 103 3.03 -24.77 -6.43
C PHE A 103 2.25 -24.25 -5.20
N ASP A 104 2.33 -24.92 -4.05
CA ASP A 104 1.67 -24.50 -2.81
C ASP A 104 2.11 -23.08 -2.38
N ARG A 105 3.42 -22.79 -2.46
CA ARG A 105 3.95 -21.47 -2.10
C ARG A 105 3.56 -20.40 -3.11
N PHE A 106 3.59 -20.73 -4.41
CA PHE A 106 3.11 -19.86 -5.48
C PHE A 106 1.63 -19.55 -5.32
N PHE A 107 0.79 -20.55 -5.09
CA PHE A 107 -0.64 -20.41 -4.89
C PHE A 107 -1.00 -19.51 -3.70
N LYS A 108 -0.28 -19.64 -2.57
CA LYS A 108 -0.45 -18.76 -1.40
C LYS A 108 -0.14 -17.30 -1.72
N ALA A 109 0.94 -17.04 -2.47
CA ALA A 109 1.31 -15.69 -2.89
C ALA A 109 0.29 -15.09 -3.89
N ALA A 110 -0.18 -15.91 -4.83
CA ALA A 110 -1.22 -15.51 -5.79
C ALA A 110 -2.55 -15.17 -5.11
N ASN A 111 -2.98 -15.95 -4.11
CA ASN A 111 -4.18 -15.62 -3.33
C ASN A 111 -4.02 -14.31 -2.56
N LYS A 112 -2.86 -14.05 -1.99
CA LYS A 112 -2.55 -12.77 -1.33
C LYS A 112 -2.67 -11.59 -2.31
N ALA A 113 -2.20 -11.77 -3.57
CA ALA A 113 -2.36 -10.77 -4.62
C ALA A 113 -3.82 -10.54 -5.00
N LYS A 114 -4.60 -11.62 -5.12
CA LYS A 114 -6.04 -11.55 -5.37
C LYS A 114 -6.77 -10.75 -4.29
N ASP A 115 -6.53 -11.08 -3.02
CA ASP A 115 -7.16 -10.41 -1.88
C ASP A 115 -6.81 -8.93 -1.85
N TYR A 116 -5.54 -8.59 -2.07
CA TYR A 116 -5.06 -7.23 -2.12
C TYR A 116 -5.65 -6.44 -3.30
N HIS A 117 -5.70 -7.04 -4.50
CA HIS A 117 -6.32 -6.43 -5.67
C HIS A 117 -7.82 -6.16 -5.47
N GLN A 118 -8.54 -7.10 -4.85
CA GLN A 118 -9.96 -6.90 -4.53
C GLN A 118 -10.16 -5.73 -3.55
N LEU A 119 -9.24 -5.51 -2.63
CA LEU A 119 -9.29 -4.37 -1.71
C LEU A 119 -9.07 -3.04 -2.45
N ILE A 120 -8.13 -2.99 -3.40
CA ILE A 120 -7.84 -1.79 -4.19
C ILE A 120 -8.96 -1.48 -5.19
N THR A 121 -9.44 -2.49 -5.93
CA THR A 121 -10.48 -2.29 -6.95
C THR A 121 -11.83 -1.93 -6.35
N LYS A 122 -12.19 -2.49 -5.20
CA LYS A 122 -13.39 -2.07 -4.44
C LYS A 122 -13.29 -0.62 -3.93
N ALA A 123 -12.09 -0.12 -3.71
CA ALA A 123 -11.86 1.28 -3.34
C ALA A 123 -11.90 2.24 -4.56
N ALA A 124 -11.79 1.73 -5.79
CA ALA A 124 -11.65 2.52 -7.01
C ALA A 124 -12.95 2.65 -7.84
N ASP A 125 -14.06 1.99 -7.47
CA ASP A 125 -15.34 2.07 -8.20
C ASP A 125 -16.26 3.15 -7.60
N PRO A 126 -16.41 4.33 -8.25
CA PRO A 126 -17.26 5.42 -7.74
C PRO A 126 -18.76 5.18 -7.92
N GLY A 127 -19.15 4.06 -8.56
CA GLY A 127 -20.54 3.80 -8.97
C GLY A 127 -21.33 2.85 -8.07
N ASN A 128 -20.72 2.23 -7.07
CA ASN A 128 -21.44 1.33 -6.17
C ASN A 128 -21.37 1.83 -4.72
N ASP A 129 -22.17 2.83 -4.45
CA ASP A 129 -22.35 3.53 -3.17
C ASP A 129 -23.06 2.61 -2.16
N LYS A 130 -22.47 1.44 -1.84
CA LYS A 130 -22.95 0.59 -0.72
C LYS A 130 -21.95 -0.38 -0.11
N THR A 131 -20.63 -0.38 -0.34
CA THR A 131 -19.66 -1.05 0.55
C THR A 131 -18.20 -0.68 0.24
N ALA A 132 -17.83 0.58 0.23
CA ALA A 132 -16.45 0.89 0.57
C ALA A 132 -16.24 0.36 1.98
N ALA A 133 -15.41 -0.67 2.14
CA ALA A 133 -15.16 -1.25 3.45
C ALA A 133 -14.78 -0.12 4.42
N ASN A 134 -15.64 0.16 5.40
CA ASN A 134 -15.40 1.21 6.40
C ASN A 134 -14.30 0.81 7.39
N TYR A 135 -13.50 -0.19 7.06
CA TYR A 135 -12.45 -0.73 7.90
C TYR A 135 -11.28 -1.26 7.06
N PHE A 136 -10.15 -1.43 7.73
CA PHE A 136 -8.98 -2.12 7.20
C PHE A 136 -8.34 -2.98 8.29
N PHE A 137 -7.42 -3.85 7.90
CA PHE A 137 -6.64 -4.65 8.83
C PHE A 137 -5.21 -4.15 8.90
N ILE A 138 -4.66 -4.12 10.12
CA ILE A 138 -3.24 -3.88 10.36
C ILE A 138 -2.64 -5.07 11.10
N LYS A 139 -1.34 -5.31 10.87
CA LYS A 139 -0.60 -6.33 11.60
C LYS A 139 -0.02 -5.72 12.87
N CYS A 140 -0.48 -6.20 14.02
CA CYS A 140 0.06 -5.84 15.33
C CYS A 140 0.73 -7.06 15.97
N GLY A 141 2.06 -7.15 15.87
CA GLY A 141 2.79 -8.35 16.27
C GLY A 141 2.37 -9.58 15.46
N ASN A 142 1.84 -10.61 16.13
CA ASN A 142 1.42 -11.87 15.49
C ASN A 142 -0.07 -11.93 15.11
N LYS A 143 -0.83 -10.86 15.29
CA LYS A 143 -2.26 -10.81 15.00
C LYS A 143 -2.62 -9.69 14.03
N TYR A 144 -3.75 -9.85 13.35
CA TYR A 144 -4.36 -8.82 12.54
C TYR A 144 -5.49 -8.14 13.32
N GLU A 145 -5.42 -6.82 13.43
CA GLU A 145 -6.45 -6.00 14.08
C GLU A 145 -7.30 -5.30 13.03
N LYS A 146 -8.62 -5.40 13.17
CA LYS A 146 -9.60 -4.72 12.33
C LYS A 146 -9.85 -3.32 12.86
N ILE A 147 -9.63 -2.30 12.03
CA ILE A 147 -9.82 -0.90 12.40
C ILE A 147 -10.86 -0.27 11.49
N TYR A 148 -11.89 0.33 12.06
CA TYR A 148 -12.86 1.12 11.32
C TYR A 148 -12.33 2.55 11.15
N PHE A 149 -12.48 3.13 9.95
CA PHE A 149 -12.05 4.50 9.70
C PHE A 149 -12.79 5.50 10.59
N SER A 150 -14.07 5.26 10.88
CA SER A 150 -14.89 6.07 11.79
C SER A 150 -14.38 6.12 13.22
N ASP A 151 -13.61 5.12 13.65
CA ASP A 151 -13.09 5.04 15.01
C ASP A 151 -11.75 5.79 15.18
N ILE A 152 -11.08 6.10 14.07
CA ILE A 152 -9.77 6.75 14.10
C ILE A 152 -9.94 8.22 14.51
N LEU A 153 -9.19 8.63 15.52
CA LEU A 153 -9.06 10.02 15.95
C LEU A 153 -7.90 10.71 15.24
N TYR A 154 -6.73 10.09 15.31
CA TYR A 154 -5.51 10.56 14.65
C TYR A 154 -4.51 9.42 14.48
N ILE A 155 -3.52 9.65 13.63
CA ILE A 155 -2.41 8.73 13.38
C ILE A 155 -1.11 9.48 13.68
N GLN A 156 -0.24 8.87 14.48
CA GLN A 156 1.07 9.40 14.85
C GLN A 156 2.18 8.55 14.25
N GLY A 157 3.08 9.16 13.48
CA GLY A 157 4.29 8.52 12.97
C GLY A 157 5.45 8.64 13.96
N GLN A 158 6.15 7.54 14.20
CA GLN A 158 7.37 7.48 15.02
C GLN A 158 8.40 6.61 14.30
N GLN A 159 9.40 7.23 13.69
CA GLN A 159 10.44 6.53 12.92
C GLN A 159 9.83 5.54 11.89
N ASN A 160 9.99 4.24 12.11
CA ASN A 160 9.50 3.17 11.23
C ASN A 160 8.12 2.62 11.63
N TYR A 161 7.45 3.22 12.62
CA TYR A 161 6.16 2.77 13.12
C TYR A 161 5.14 3.90 13.03
N VAL A 162 3.90 3.50 12.90
CA VAL A 162 2.77 4.40 13.13
C VAL A 162 1.91 3.88 14.26
N THR A 163 1.40 4.81 15.07
CA THR A 163 0.39 4.54 16.09
C THR A 163 -0.94 5.07 15.59
N ILE A 164 -1.91 4.21 15.35
CA ILE A 164 -3.29 4.56 15.03
C ILE A 164 -4.06 4.68 16.34
N CYS A 165 -4.46 5.90 16.66
CA CYS A 165 -5.22 6.22 17.86
C CYS A 165 -6.71 6.23 17.53
N THR A 166 -7.47 5.34 18.16
CA THR A 166 -8.93 5.26 18.04
C THR A 166 -9.59 5.69 19.34
N GLN A 167 -10.92 5.80 19.34
CA GLN A 167 -11.69 6.11 20.54
C GLN A 167 -11.48 5.10 21.68
N LYS A 168 -11.18 3.84 21.35
CA LYS A 168 -11.08 2.74 22.31
C LYS A 168 -9.65 2.33 22.61
N ASN A 169 -8.79 2.26 21.59
CA ASN A 169 -7.47 1.65 21.68
C ASN A 169 -6.43 2.42 20.85
N LYS A 170 -5.15 2.14 21.13
CA LYS A 170 -4.01 2.56 20.30
C LYS A 170 -3.39 1.31 19.70
N TYR A 171 -3.13 1.35 18.39
CA TYR A 171 -2.57 0.23 17.64
C TYR A 171 -1.25 0.67 17.02
N MET A 172 -0.18 -0.06 17.32
CA MET A 172 1.14 0.19 16.74
C MET A 172 1.42 -0.83 15.64
N THR A 173 1.85 -0.35 14.48
CA THR A 173 2.14 -1.20 13.32
C THR A 173 3.30 -0.62 12.50
N LEU A 174 4.00 -1.50 11.76
CA LEU A 174 5.05 -1.15 10.81
C LEU A 174 4.39 -0.66 9.51
N LEU A 175 4.09 0.62 9.44
CA LEU A 175 3.59 1.29 8.25
C LEU A 175 4.30 2.64 8.11
N ASN A 176 4.34 3.16 6.89
CA ASN A 176 4.82 4.50 6.61
C ASN A 176 3.65 5.49 6.65
N LEU A 177 3.87 6.64 7.30
CA LEU A 177 2.83 7.67 7.41
C LEU A 177 2.44 8.26 6.04
N LYS A 178 3.37 8.29 5.09
CA LYS A 178 3.12 8.75 3.71
C LYS A 178 2.19 7.80 2.96
N ASP A 179 2.42 6.50 3.08
CA ASP A 179 1.58 5.49 2.42
C ASP A 179 0.15 5.49 2.99
N LEU A 180 0.03 5.74 4.31
CA LEU A 180 -1.28 5.93 4.94
C LEU A 180 -1.98 7.21 4.47
N GLU A 181 -1.27 8.32 4.30
CA GLU A 181 -1.80 9.56 3.77
C GLU A 181 -2.42 9.36 2.38
N GLU A 182 -1.70 8.71 1.46
CA GLU A 182 -2.19 8.41 0.11
C GLU A 182 -3.47 7.54 0.13
N ASN A 183 -3.53 6.56 1.04
CA ASN A 183 -4.71 5.69 1.21
C ASN A 183 -5.91 6.40 1.89
N LEU A 184 -5.64 7.47 2.63
CA LEU A 184 -6.64 8.25 3.36
C LEU A 184 -7.10 9.51 2.61
N GLU A 185 -6.45 9.88 1.49
CA GLU A 185 -6.72 11.11 0.70
C GLU A 185 -8.19 11.26 0.29
N ARG A 186 -8.86 10.15 -0.01
CA ARG A 186 -10.29 10.14 -0.41
C ARG A 186 -11.26 10.10 0.77
N ARG A 187 -10.76 10.22 2.00
CA ARG A 187 -11.54 10.16 3.24
C ARG A 187 -11.35 11.45 4.01
N SER A 188 -12.16 11.67 5.02
CA SER A 188 -12.10 12.87 5.86
C SER A 188 -10.88 12.90 6.80
N PHE A 189 -9.66 12.76 6.24
CA PHE A 189 -8.40 12.85 6.97
C PHE A 189 -7.52 13.94 6.38
N ILE A 190 -6.72 14.58 7.22
CA ILE A 190 -5.80 15.62 6.80
C ILE A 190 -4.44 15.50 7.53
N ARG A 191 -3.36 15.68 6.79
CA ARG A 191 -2.04 15.77 7.39
C ARG A 191 -1.81 17.17 7.96
N VAL A 192 -1.41 17.22 9.23
CA VAL A 192 -1.25 18.47 9.98
C VAL A 192 0.19 18.72 10.44
N HIS A 193 1.02 17.67 10.41
CA HIS A 193 2.40 17.70 10.83
C HIS A 193 3.21 16.60 10.10
N LYS A 194 4.55 16.72 10.05
CA LYS A 194 5.40 15.64 9.50
C LYS A 194 5.14 14.27 10.14
N SER A 195 4.61 14.28 11.38
CA SER A 195 4.34 13.06 12.16
C SER A 195 2.86 12.86 12.53
N TYR A 196 1.92 13.66 12.00
CA TYR A 196 0.51 13.52 12.37
C TYR A 196 -0.44 13.67 11.19
N ILE A 197 -1.42 12.73 11.13
CA ILE A 197 -2.63 12.80 10.31
C ILE A 197 -3.82 12.78 11.26
N VAL A 198 -4.83 13.61 11.06
CA VAL A 198 -6.02 13.69 11.91
C VAL A 198 -7.29 13.42 11.11
N ALA A 199 -8.31 12.86 11.76
CA ALA A 199 -9.65 12.78 11.21
C ALA A 199 -10.35 14.14 11.35
N ILE A 200 -10.77 14.73 10.23
CA ILE A 200 -11.35 16.10 10.20
C ILE A 200 -12.64 16.16 11.01
N ASP A 201 -13.46 15.12 10.96
CA ASP A 201 -14.74 15.01 11.66
C ASP A 201 -14.60 14.82 13.18
N LYS A 202 -13.39 14.58 13.67
CA LYS A 202 -13.08 14.41 15.09
C LYS A 202 -12.39 15.62 15.72
N ILE A 203 -12.19 16.69 14.95
CA ILE A 203 -11.60 17.94 15.45
C ILE A 203 -12.62 18.66 16.31
N ASP A 204 -12.32 18.87 17.58
CA ASP A 204 -13.16 19.65 18.50
C ASP A 204 -12.88 21.16 18.37
N SER A 205 -11.60 21.55 18.32
CA SER A 205 -11.19 22.95 18.14
C SER A 205 -9.79 23.06 17.52
N ILE A 206 -9.50 24.25 17.01
CA ILE A 206 -8.15 24.66 16.57
C ILE A 206 -7.75 25.90 17.37
N GLU A 207 -6.73 25.76 18.19
CA GLU A 207 -6.22 26.83 19.07
C GLU A 207 -4.75 27.15 18.69
N GLY A 208 -4.52 28.29 18.10
CA GLY A 208 -3.19 28.70 17.66
C GLY A 208 -2.59 27.75 16.62
N ASN A 209 -1.58 26.97 17.04
CA ASN A 209 -0.91 25.95 16.20
C ASN A 209 -1.21 24.51 16.68
N GLU A 210 -2.31 24.29 17.34
CA GLU A 210 -2.70 22.99 17.85
C GLU A 210 -4.13 22.64 17.46
N ILE A 211 -4.37 21.36 17.18
CA ILE A 211 -5.69 20.76 16.99
C ILE A 211 -6.01 20.00 18.27
N CYS A 212 -7.20 20.28 18.82
CA CYS A 212 -7.74 19.54 19.94
C CYS A 212 -8.67 18.45 19.43
N ILE A 213 -8.41 17.21 19.85
CA ILE A 213 -9.27 16.04 19.61
C ILE A 213 -9.45 15.32 20.96
N GLN A 214 -10.62 15.43 21.55
CA GLN A 214 -10.88 15.00 22.93
C GLN A 214 -9.85 15.64 23.90
N SER A 215 -9.11 14.81 24.65
CA SER A 215 -8.05 15.29 25.56
C SER A 215 -6.67 15.44 24.91
N ASN A 216 -6.55 15.22 23.58
CA ASN A 216 -5.26 15.23 22.90
C ASN A 216 -5.05 16.57 22.19
N ARG A 217 -3.86 17.17 22.36
CA ARG A 217 -3.40 18.34 21.63
C ARG A 217 -2.38 17.92 20.57
N ILE A 218 -2.68 18.17 19.31
CA ILE A 218 -1.88 17.73 18.16
C ILE A 218 -1.30 18.96 17.48
N PRO A 219 0.05 19.07 17.37
CA PRO A 219 0.66 20.26 16.79
C PRO A 219 0.42 20.35 15.27
N ILE A 220 0.16 21.57 14.80
CA ILE A 220 0.14 21.91 13.37
C ILE A 220 1.51 22.51 13.03
N SER A 221 2.25 21.92 12.10
CA SER A 221 3.50 22.53 11.66
C SER A 221 3.24 23.68 10.67
N ARG A 222 4.19 24.62 10.61
CA ARG A 222 4.06 25.84 9.81
C ARG A 222 3.69 25.58 8.35
N ASN A 223 4.27 24.53 7.76
CA ASN A 223 4.05 24.15 6.35
C ASN A 223 2.65 23.60 6.05
N TYR A 224 1.94 23.10 7.05
CA TYR A 224 0.60 22.51 6.88
C TYR A 224 -0.51 23.47 7.32
N ARG A 225 -0.18 24.57 8.01
CA ARG A 225 -1.17 25.41 8.68
C ARG A 225 -2.18 26.03 7.73
N GLU A 226 -1.72 26.60 6.63
CA GLU A 226 -2.58 27.26 5.64
C GLU A 226 -3.54 26.23 5.02
N HIS A 227 -3.02 25.09 4.61
CA HIS A 227 -3.81 23.98 4.05
C HIS A 227 -4.87 23.47 5.05
N VAL A 228 -4.49 23.29 6.33
CA VAL A 228 -5.42 22.85 7.39
C VAL A 228 -6.54 23.86 7.60
N LEU A 229 -6.23 25.16 7.71
CA LEU A 229 -7.25 26.19 7.88
C LEU A 229 -8.20 26.28 6.68
N GLN A 230 -7.66 26.16 5.47
CA GLN A 230 -8.46 26.16 4.25
C GLN A 230 -9.43 24.98 4.19
N GLN A 231 -8.95 23.76 4.46
CA GLN A 231 -9.75 22.54 4.35
C GLN A 231 -10.72 22.34 5.52
N VAL A 232 -10.34 22.74 6.74
CA VAL A 232 -11.13 22.44 7.94
C VAL A 232 -12.05 23.60 8.30
N VAL A 233 -11.58 24.85 8.17
CA VAL A 233 -12.28 26.02 8.68
C VAL A 233 -12.95 26.85 7.59
N SER A 234 -12.21 27.22 6.53
CA SER A 234 -12.66 28.27 5.59
C SER A 234 -13.98 27.96 4.87
N SER A 235 -14.26 26.67 4.59
CA SER A 235 -15.50 26.25 3.93
C SER A 235 -16.69 26.10 4.90
N LYS A 236 -16.46 26.18 6.22
CA LYS A 236 -17.45 25.90 7.27
C LYS A 236 -17.55 27.01 8.33
N LEU A 237 -16.79 28.09 8.14
CA LEU A 237 -16.84 29.23 9.07
C LEU A 237 -18.16 29.98 8.89
N TRP A 238 -18.92 30.06 9.97
CA TRP A 238 -20.09 30.92 10.05
C TRP A 238 -19.62 32.22 10.70
N ASP A 239 -19.23 33.21 9.88
CA ASP A 239 -18.84 34.53 10.36
C ASP A 239 -20.03 35.48 10.25
N ARG A 240 -20.14 36.43 11.17
CA ARG A 240 -21.09 37.53 11.03
C ARG A 240 -20.52 38.51 10.00
N THR A 241 -21.16 38.63 8.86
CA THR A 241 -21.04 39.80 7.96
C THR A 241 -21.56 41.04 8.64
#